data_b337016070a97ec5d7f1e5a22f3785c9
#
_entry.id   b337016070a97ec5d7f1e5a22f3785c9
#
_cell.length_a   1.000
_cell.length_b   1.000
_cell.length_c   1.000
_cell.angle_alpha   90.00
_cell.angle_beta   90.00
_cell.angle_gamma   90.00
#
_symmetry.space_group_name_H-M   'P 1'
#
loop_
_entity.id
_entity.type
_entity.pdbx_description
1 polymer ?
#
loop_
_entity_poly.entity_id
_entity_poly.type
_entity_poly.pdbx_seq_one_letter_code
_entity_poly.pdbx_strand_id
1 'polypeptide(L)'
;MEQNRMPMRIGPYQVLDCLGQGGMGAVYLTRSRGGRSLAVKVIRADLAANRDFRRRFAREVAAARKVSGAYTAPVVDADTECVEPWLATMFVPGRSLWETVRAEGVLDSERVRELGAGLAEALIDIHAAGIIHRDLKPHNVLMGADGPRVIDFGIAHVADLPPLTDPGALLGTPQFMSPEQIKGNRLTFASDVFSFGLVLAYTAIGGSPFGPGSNAQLLLRILHEDPDLTALPGDLRQLVAACLARRPEQRPSPSDLLDTLAAVTAPDAQMVRPAPLPPVPTVWVPEAGPGGTDVAHNAHAAPGGDFARNAHAVLDDGLTDALVIEAARHDG
;
A
#
# COMPACT_ATOMS: atom_id res chain seq x y z
N MET A 1 17.41 4.69 29.21
CA MET A 1 17.52 4.11 27.85
C MET A 1 16.85 2.76 27.88
N GLU A 2 15.53 2.70 27.78
CA GLU A 2 14.81 1.44 27.56
C GLU A 2 15.02 1.04 26.11
N GLN A 3 15.84 0.00 25.92
CA GLN A 3 16.07 -0.61 24.63
C GLN A 3 14.71 -1.06 24.08
N ASN A 4 14.39 -0.62 22.88
CA ASN A 4 13.21 -0.96 22.09
C ASN A 4 13.22 -2.47 21.80
N ARG A 5 12.83 -3.27 22.78
CA ARG A 5 12.81 -4.73 22.69
C ARG A 5 11.57 -5.11 21.91
N MET A 6 11.75 -5.69 20.73
CA MET A 6 10.66 -6.19 19.89
C MET A 6 9.74 -7.08 20.74
N PRO A 7 8.42 -6.85 20.77
CA PRO A 7 7.50 -7.66 21.55
C PRO A 7 7.51 -9.11 21.05
N MET A 8 7.45 -10.07 21.95
CA MET A 8 7.39 -11.49 21.53
C MET A 8 6.03 -11.85 20.92
N ARG A 9 4.96 -11.17 21.32
CA ARG A 9 3.59 -11.41 20.86
C ARG A 9 2.79 -10.11 20.82
N ILE A 10 1.84 -10.07 19.88
CA ILE A 10 0.80 -9.04 19.80
C ILE A 10 -0.54 -9.78 19.72
N GLY A 11 -1.37 -9.63 20.76
CA GLY A 11 -2.58 -10.44 20.89
C GLY A 11 -2.27 -11.94 20.78
N PRO A 12 -2.98 -12.69 19.91
CA PRO A 12 -2.74 -14.12 19.72
C PRO A 12 -1.54 -14.44 18.81
N TYR A 13 -0.91 -13.43 18.20
CA TYR A 13 0.09 -13.61 17.14
C TYR A 13 1.51 -13.59 17.68
N GLN A 14 2.36 -14.49 17.18
CA GLN A 14 3.80 -14.51 17.46
C GLN A 14 4.49 -13.50 16.54
N VAL A 15 5.28 -12.60 17.10
CA VAL A 15 6.08 -11.65 16.32
C VAL A 15 7.32 -12.37 15.76
N LEU A 16 7.57 -12.15 14.48
CA LEU A 16 8.71 -12.71 13.76
C LEU A 16 9.74 -11.63 13.43
N ASP A 17 9.26 -10.45 12.98
CA ASP A 17 10.13 -9.35 12.55
C ASP A 17 9.38 -8.01 12.64
N CYS A 18 10.11 -6.91 12.54
CA CYS A 18 9.57 -5.56 12.41
C CYS A 18 9.63 -5.14 10.95
N LEU A 19 8.45 -4.96 10.32
CA LEU A 19 8.35 -4.54 8.91
C LEU A 19 8.54 -3.03 8.74
N GLY A 20 8.28 -2.24 9.80
CA GLY A 20 8.46 -0.80 9.73
C GLY A 20 7.97 -0.08 10.97
N GLN A 21 8.44 1.16 11.15
CA GLN A 21 7.99 2.07 12.19
C GLN A 21 7.67 3.43 11.58
N GLY A 22 6.66 4.09 12.11
CA GLY A 22 6.22 5.40 11.60
C GLY A 22 5.53 6.23 12.68
N GLY A 23 5.04 7.40 12.30
CA GLY A 23 4.41 8.34 13.22
C GLY A 23 3.20 7.79 13.97
N MET A 24 2.52 6.76 13.44
CA MET A 24 1.33 6.17 14.06
C MET A 24 1.60 4.90 14.85
N GLY A 25 2.77 4.28 14.69
CA GLY A 25 3.10 3.03 15.35
C GLY A 25 4.09 2.19 14.59
N ALA A 26 4.14 0.90 14.91
CA ALA A 26 5.01 -0.07 14.28
C ALA A 26 4.20 -1.17 13.59
N VAL A 27 4.72 -1.69 12.49
CA VAL A 27 4.15 -2.82 11.75
C VAL A 27 5.07 -4.02 11.92
N TYR A 28 4.51 -5.14 12.34
CA TYR A 28 5.26 -6.36 12.61
C TYR A 28 4.82 -7.48 11.69
N LEU A 29 5.77 -8.24 11.17
CA LEU A 29 5.50 -9.56 10.61
C LEU A 29 5.19 -10.52 11.74
N THR A 30 4.07 -11.18 11.65
CA THR A 30 3.62 -12.11 12.69
C THR A 30 3.15 -13.41 12.11
N ARG A 31 3.01 -14.43 12.97
CA ARG A 31 2.47 -15.74 12.61
C ARG A 31 1.30 -16.10 13.51
N SER A 32 0.20 -16.52 12.90
CA SER A 32 -0.97 -17.06 13.60
C SER A 32 -0.68 -18.49 14.12
N ARG A 33 -1.52 -19.00 15.01
CA ARG A 33 -1.43 -20.38 15.49
C ARG A 33 -1.55 -21.41 14.36
N GLY A 34 -2.31 -21.09 13.30
CA GLY A 34 -2.42 -21.94 12.10
C GLY A 34 -1.32 -21.73 11.06
N GLY A 35 -0.22 -21.02 11.40
CA GLY A 35 0.95 -20.82 10.53
C GLY A 35 0.83 -19.71 9.49
N ARG A 36 -0.30 -18.96 9.42
CA ARG A 36 -0.47 -17.85 8.47
C ARG A 36 0.40 -16.66 8.85
N SER A 37 1.05 -16.06 7.86
CA SER A 37 1.78 -14.79 8.02
C SER A 37 0.81 -13.61 7.95
N LEU A 38 0.94 -12.68 8.90
CA LEU A 38 0.13 -11.47 9.00
C LEU A 38 1.03 -10.26 9.22
N ALA A 39 0.60 -9.11 8.72
CA ALA A 39 1.17 -7.81 9.09
C ALA A 39 0.31 -7.21 10.19
N VAL A 40 0.91 -6.97 11.36
CA VAL A 40 0.18 -6.42 12.52
C VAL A 40 0.70 -5.03 12.82
N LYS A 41 -0.16 -4.04 12.65
CA LYS A 41 0.10 -2.63 12.97
C LYS A 41 -0.33 -2.36 14.39
N VAL A 42 0.60 -1.94 15.24
CA VAL A 42 0.36 -1.55 16.64
C VAL A 42 0.39 -0.04 16.73
N ILE A 43 -0.65 0.52 17.32
CA ILE A 43 -0.79 1.98 17.47
C ILE A 43 0.04 2.46 18.66
N ARG A 44 0.73 3.58 18.49
CA ARG A 44 1.52 4.22 19.55
C ARG A 44 0.66 4.56 20.76
N ALA A 45 1.24 4.40 21.94
CA ALA A 45 0.55 4.59 23.23
C ALA A 45 0.02 6.03 23.43
N ASP A 46 0.74 7.05 22.95
CA ASP A 46 0.32 8.45 23.02
C ASP A 46 -0.94 8.73 22.18
N LEU A 47 -1.03 8.15 20.97
CA LEU A 47 -2.23 8.22 20.14
C LEU A 47 -3.36 7.39 20.74
N ALA A 48 -3.06 6.21 21.27
CA ALA A 48 -4.01 5.33 21.91
C ALA A 48 -4.61 5.92 23.20
N ALA A 49 -3.90 6.83 23.87
CA ALA A 49 -4.41 7.56 25.04
C ALA A 49 -5.50 8.58 24.67
N ASN A 50 -5.55 9.04 23.43
CA ASN A 50 -6.58 9.98 22.95
C ASN A 50 -7.89 9.23 22.64
N ARG A 51 -8.96 9.55 23.39
CA ARG A 51 -10.28 8.90 23.26
C ARG A 51 -10.92 9.11 21.87
N ASP A 52 -10.74 10.28 21.27
CA ASP A 52 -11.33 10.58 19.96
C ASP A 52 -10.57 9.84 18.84
N PHE A 53 -9.24 9.74 18.95
CA PHE A 53 -8.45 8.91 18.07
C PHE A 53 -8.89 7.43 18.15
N ARG A 54 -9.00 6.88 19.36
CA ARG A 54 -9.42 5.48 19.57
C ARG A 54 -10.80 5.19 18.97
N ARG A 55 -11.76 6.11 19.17
CA ARG A 55 -13.11 5.99 18.60
C ARG A 55 -13.10 6.04 17.07
N ARG A 56 -12.28 6.93 16.47
CA ARG A 56 -12.10 6.99 15.01
C ARG A 56 -11.46 5.70 14.50
N PHE A 57 -10.37 5.26 15.12
CA PHE A 57 -9.66 4.02 14.78
C PHE A 57 -10.60 2.82 14.79
N ALA A 58 -11.41 2.65 15.82
CA ALA A 58 -12.38 1.55 15.92
C ALA A 58 -13.40 1.59 14.77
N ARG A 59 -13.90 2.78 14.40
CA ARG A 59 -14.84 2.95 13.27
C ARG A 59 -14.19 2.62 11.94
N GLU A 60 -12.96 3.07 11.70
CA GLU A 60 -12.21 2.81 10.48
C GLU A 60 -11.86 1.33 10.35
N VAL A 61 -11.45 0.66 11.43
CA VAL A 61 -11.25 -0.80 11.47
C VAL A 61 -12.54 -1.55 11.15
N ALA A 62 -13.67 -1.13 11.71
CA ALA A 62 -14.96 -1.77 11.42
C ALA A 62 -15.38 -1.62 9.94
N ALA A 63 -15.05 -0.50 9.31
CA ALA A 63 -15.27 -0.30 7.88
C ALA A 63 -14.27 -1.13 7.04
N ALA A 64 -12.99 -1.12 7.41
CA ALA A 64 -11.92 -1.83 6.70
C ALA A 64 -12.15 -3.36 6.66
N ARG A 65 -12.78 -3.93 7.69
CA ARG A 65 -13.18 -5.36 7.70
C ARG A 65 -14.17 -5.73 6.58
N LYS A 66 -14.85 -4.74 5.97
CA LYS A 66 -15.79 -4.97 4.86
C LYS A 66 -15.10 -4.97 3.50
N VAL A 67 -13.86 -4.49 3.43
CA VAL A 67 -13.08 -4.49 2.19
C VAL A 67 -12.52 -5.89 1.97
N SER A 68 -12.87 -6.49 0.84
CA SER A 68 -12.47 -7.87 0.48
C SER A 68 -12.01 -8.00 -0.97
N GLY A 69 -11.52 -6.91 -1.56
CA GLY A 69 -11.08 -6.86 -2.95
C GLY A 69 -9.81 -7.65 -3.25
N ALA A 70 -9.69 -8.09 -4.49
CA ALA A 70 -8.52 -8.84 -4.95
C ALA A 70 -7.23 -8.03 -4.87
N TYR A 71 -7.32 -6.71 -4.97
CA TYR A 71 -6.17 -5.79 -4.98
C TYR A 71 -5.99 -5.04 -3.65
N THR A 72 -6.56 -5.56 -2.56
CA THR A 72 -6.39 -5.02 -1.21
C THR A 72 -5.81 -6.07 -0.27
N ALA A 73 -5.18 -5.64 0.83
CA ALA A 73 -4.79 -6.54 1.91
C ALA A 73 -5.94 -6.64 2.94
N PRO A 74 -6.69 -7.75 2.99
CA PRO A 74 -7.87 -7.85 3.85
C PRO A 74 -7.49 -7.82 5.33
N VAL A 75 -8.35 -7.17 6.12
CA VAL A 75 -8.26 -7.18 7.57
C VAL A 75 -8.69 -8.56 8.08
N VAL A 76 -7.81 -9.20 8.84
CA VAL A 76 -8.01 -10.54 9.42
C VAL A 76 -8.55 -10.43 10.83
N ASP A 77 -7.98 -9.51 11.63
CA ASP A 77 -8.31 -9.35 13.04
C ASP A 77 -7.92 -7.96 13.55
N ALA A 78 -8.46 -7.55 14.68
CA ALA A 78 -8.08 -6.31 15.34
C ALA A 78 -8.58 -6.31 16.79
N ASP A 79 -7.82 -5.65 17.66
CA ASP A 79 -8.26 -5.28 19.00
C ASP A 79 -8.10 -3.77 19.19
N THR A 80 -9.22 -3.06 19.20
CA THR A 80 -9.27 -1.60 19.34
C THR A 80 -9.42 -1.14 20.78
N GLU A 81 -9.70 -2.07 21.71
CA GLU A 81 -10.00 -1.76 23.11
C GLU A 81 -8.83 -2.00 24.07
N CYS A 82 -7.83 -2.81 23.65
CA CYS A 82 -6.65 -3.06 24.48
C CYS A 82 -5.79 -1.79 24.68
N VAL A 83 -4.80 -1.85 25.58
CA VAL A 83 -3.93 -0.71 25.92
C VAL A 83 -3.19 -0.19 24.69
N GLU A 84 -2.64 -1.09 23.90
CA GLU A 84 -1.98 -0.82 22.63
C GLU A 84 -2.82 -1.39 21.49
N PRO A 85 -3.79 -0.61 20.95
CA PRO A 85 -4.66 -1.09 19.87
C PRO A 85 -3.86 -1.57 18.68
N TRP A 86 -4.35 -2.63 18.05
CA TRP A 86 -3.67 -3.20 16.88
C TRP A 86 -4.66 -3.67 15.82
N LEU A 87 -4.15 -3.77 14.60
CA LEU A 87 -4.85 -4.26 13.43
C LEU A 87 -3.97 -5.28 12.72
N ALA A 88 -4.51 -6.44 12.39
CA ALA A 88 -3.86 -7.50 11.62
C ALA A 88 -4.47 -7.59 10.22
N THR A 89 -3.62 -7.51 9.20
CA THR A 89 -3.99 -7.76 7.79
C THR A 89 -3.23 -8.98 7.27
N MET A 90 -3.68 -9.54 6.15
CA MET A 90 -2.91 -10.56 5.45
C MET A 90 -1.55 -9.97 5.06
N PHE A 91 -0.47 -10.71 5.36
CA PHE A 91 0.85 -10.34 4.86
C PHE A 91 0.93 -10.58 3.36
N VAL A 92 1.31 -9.56 2.63
CA VAL A 92 1.54 -9.61 1.18
C VAL A 92 3.04 -9.66 0.96
N PRO A 93 3.60 -10.79 0.49
CA PRO A 93 5.00 -10.85 0.13
C PRO A 93 5.24 -10.06 -1.15
N GLY A 94 6.28 -9.24 -1.19
CA GLY A 94 6.62 -8.41 -2.33
C GLY A 94 7.27 -7.11 -1.91
N ARG A 95 7.83 -6.39 -2.88
CA ARG A 95 8.38 -5.05 -2.68
C ARG A 95 7.27 -4.02 -2.82
N SER A 96 7.43 -2.88 -2.17
CA SER A 96 6.59 -1.73 -2.47
C SER A 96 6.84 -1.24 -3.90
N LEU A 97 5.85 -0.57 -4.47
CA LEU A 97 6.00 0.08 -5.78
C LEU A 97 7.13 1.12 -5.75
N TRP A 98 7.35 1.78 -4.61
CA TRP A 98 8.48 2.68 -4.40
C TRP A 98 9.81 1.96 -4.59
N GLU A 99 10.01 0.83 -3.92
CA GLU A 99 11.23 0.03 -4.03
C GLU A 99 11.41 -0.55 -5.43
N THR A 100 10.31 -0.99 -6.06
CA THR A 100 10.32 -1.52 -7.42
C THR A 100 10.82 -0.48 -8.41
N VAL A 101 10.26 0.74 -8.39
CA VAL A 101 10.70 1.84 -9.28
C VAL A 101 12.14 2.25 -9.00
N ARG A 102 12.57 2.26 -7.73
CA ARG A 102 13.97 2.56 -7.40
C ARG A 102 14.96 1.49 -7.86
N ALA A 103 14.58 0.22 -7.80
CA ALA A 103 15.45 -0.90 -8.13
C ALA A 103 15.48 -1.21 -9.62
N GLU A 104 14.35 -1.11 -10.31
CA GLU A 104 14.14 -1.56 -11.69
C GLU A 104 14.04 -0.37 -12.68
N GLY A 105 13.85 0.85 -12.17
CA GLY A 105 13.54 2.02 -12.97
C GLY A 105 12.04 2.20 -13.20
N VAL A 106 11.71 3.15 -14.08
CA VAL A 106 10.31 3.44 -14.45
C VAL A 106 9.67 2.26 -15.17
N LEU A 107 8.39 2.08 -14.99
CA LEU A 107 7.63 1.05 -15.68
C LEU A 107 7.26 1.54 -17.10
N ASP A 108 7.20 0.61 -18.04
CA ASP A 108 6.66 0.88 -19.37
C ASP A 108 5.15 1.14 -19.33
N SER A 109 4.60 1.61 -20.45
CA SER A 109 3.20 2.03 -20.52
C SER A 109 2.20 0.90 -20.27
N GLU A 110 2.53 -0.33 -20.65
CA GLU A 110 1.67 -1.49 -20.45
C GLU A 110 1.60 -1.84 -18.96
N ARG A 111 2.74 -1.97 -18.30
CA ARG A 111 2.82 -2.21 -16.85
C ARG A 111 2.18 -1.08 -16.03
N VAL A 112 2.27 0.18 -16.48
CA VAL A 112 1.59 1.31 -15.82
C VAL A 112 0.07 1.17 -15.96
N ARG A 113 -0.46 0.71 -17.11
CA ARG A 113 -1.90 0.48 -17.27
C ARG A 113 -2.40 -0.68 -16.42
N GLU A 114 -1.68 -1.80 -16.40
CA GLU A 114 -2.00 -2.96 -15.55
C GLU A 114 -2.04 -2.57 -14.07
N LEU A 115 -0.99 -1.85 -13.61
CA LEU A 115 -0.96 -1.30 -12.27
C LEU A 115 -2.17 -0.39 -12.01
N GLY A 116 -2.45 0.52 -12.94
CA GLY A 116 -3.58 1.44 -12.85
C GLY A 116 -4.92 0.73 -12.74
N ALA A 117 -5.15 -0.32 -13.55
CA ALA A 117 -6.37 -1.11 -13.49
C ALA A 117 -6.55 -1.77 -12.11
N GLY A 118 -5.51 -2.44 -11.59
CA GLY A 118 -5.57 -3.04 -10.25
C GLY A 118 -5.77 -2.01 -9.14
N LEU A 119 -5.15 -0.83 -9.22
CA LEU A 119 -5.36 0.25 -8.26
C LEU A 119 -6.78 0.85 -8.36
N ALA A 120 -7.35 0.96 -9.55
CA ALA A 120 -8.72 1.44 -9.74
C ALA A 120 -9.73 0.45 -9.11
N GLU A 121 -9.57 -0.86 -9.34
CA GLU A 121 -10.37 -1.90 -8.67
C GLU A 121 -10.23 -1.82 -7.14
N ALA A 122 -9.00 -1.67 -6.62
CA ALA A 122 -8.80 -1.51 -5.18
C ALA A 122 -9.56 -0.29 -4.62
N LEU A 123 -9.54 0.84 -5.34
CA LEU A 123 -10.28 2.04 -4.92
C LEU A 123 -11.79 1.84 -5.00
N ILE A 124 -12.31 1.10 -5.99
CA ILE A 124 -13.75 0.76 -6.06
C ILE A 124 -14.16 0.02 -4.80
N ASP A 125 -13.43 -1.01 -4.39
CA ASP A 125 -13.74 -1.81 -3.21
C ASP A 125 -13.63 -1.03 -1.90
N ILE A 126 -12.60 -0.20 -1.77
CA ILE A 126 -12.37 0.67 -0.61
C ILE A 126 -13.49 1.70 -0.49
N HIS A 127 -13.84 2.36 -1.59
CA HIS A 127 -14.89 3.38 -1.61
C HIS A 127 -16.28 2.79 -1.40
N ALA A 128 -16.55 1.57 -1.89
CA ALA A 128 -17.80 0.84 -1.64
C ALA A 128 -18.00 0.52 -0.15
N ALA A 129 -16.91 0.34 0.60
CA ALA A 129 -16.97 0.21 2.06
C ALA A 129 -17.15 1.55 2.81
N GLY A 130 -17.23 2.67 2.07
CA GLY A 130 -17.35 4.03 2.63
C GLY A 130 -16.04 4.59 3.18
N ILE A 131 -14.90 4.04 2.78
CA ILE A 131 -13.57 4.46 3.23
C ILE A 131 -12.93 5.34 2.18
N ILE A 132 -12.28 6.43 2.62
CA ILE A 132 -11.33 7.20 1.83
C ILE A 132 -9.94 6.73 2.25
N HIS A 133 -9.05 6.38 1.30
CA HIS A 133 -7.70 5.87 1.60
C HIS A 133 -6.83 6.93 2.26
N ARG A 134 -6.87 8.17 1.79
CA ARG A 134 -6.17 9.36 2.33
C ARG A 134 -4.64 9.37 2.23
N ASP A 135 -3.99 8.23 2.08
CA ASP A 135 -2.53 8.08 2.02
C ASP A 135 -2.12 7.12 0.90
N LEU A 136 -2.77 7.19 -0.26
CA LEU A 136 -2.38 6.40 -1.43
C LEU A 136 -1.06 6.93 -1.99
N LYS A 137 -0.02 6.10 -1.92
CA LYS A 137 1.34 6.42 -2.38
C LYS A 137 2.09 5.14 -2.74
N PRO A 138 3.20 5.20 -3.47
CA PRO A 138 3.95 4.01 -3.89
C PRO A 138 4.43 3.11 -2.75
N HIS A 139 4.65 3.64 -1.55
CA HIS A 139 4.99 2.84 -0.37
C HIS A 139 3.83 1.97 0.11
N ASN A 140 2.59 2.40 -0.13
CA ASN A 140 1.37 1.69 0.29
C ASN A 140 0.78 0.81 -0.82
N VAL A 141 1.55 0.55 -1.88
CA VAL A 141 1.23 -0.38 -2.96
C VAL A 141 2.30 -1.45 -2.99
N LEU A 142 1.96 -2.69 -2.65
CA LEU A 142 2.87 -3.84 -2.74
C LEU A 142 2.70 -4.53 -4.08
N MET A 143 3.82 -4.86 -4.72
CA MET A 143 3.85 -5.59 -5.98
C MET A 143 3.89 -7.08 -5.69
N GLY A 144 2.72 -7.71 -5.62
CA GLY A 144 2.57 -9.14 -5.43
C GLY A 144 2.70 -9.93 -6.73
N ALA A 145 2.77 -11.25 -6.64
CA ALA A 145 2.85 -12.15 -7.81
C ALA A 145 1.61 -12.03 -8.73
N ASP A 146 0.43 -11.73 -8.14
CA ASP A 146 -0.85 -11.64 -8.84
C ASP A 146 -1.30 -10.18 -9.08
N GLY A 147 -0.37 -9.23 -9.06
CA GLY A 147 -0.65 -7.80 -9.25
C GLY A 147 -0.50 -6.96 -7.99
N PRO A 148 -0.85 -5.66 -8.07
CA PRO A 148 -0.68 -4.73 -6.96
C PRO A 148 -1.61 -5.07 -5.80
N ARG A 149 -1.18 -4.72 -4.58
CA ARG A 149 -2.00 -4.80 -3.36
C ARG A 149 -1.91 -3.49 -2.60
N VAL A 150 -3.04 -2.83 -2.44
CA VAL A 150 -3.15 -1.60 -1.64
C VAL A 150 -3.22 -1.98 -0.16
N ILE A 151 -2.37 -1.34 0.64
CA ILE A 151 -2.29 -1.54 2.08
C ILE A 151 -2.54 -0.22 2.83
N ASP A 152 -2.78 -0.31 4.13
CA ASP A 152 -2.88 0.84 5.06
C ASP A 152 -3.93 1.90 4.68
N PHE A 153 -5.06 1.50 4.10
CA PHE A 153 -6.13 2.42 3.72
C PHE A 153 -6.90 2.94 4.95
N GLY A 154 -6.94 4.25 5.07
CA GLY A 154 -7.86 5.02 5.95
C GLY A 154 -7.70 4.88 7.46
N ILE A 155 -6.96 3.88 7.95
CA ILE A 155 -7.09 3.32 9.31
C ILE A 155 -6.48 4.19 10.41
N ALA A 156 -5.83 5.28 10.10
CA ALA A 156 -5.19 6.08 11.16
C ALA A 156 -4.81 7.50 10.73
N HIS A 157 -5.52 8.09 9.78
CA HIS A 157 -5.23 9.48 9.45
C HIS A 157 -5.77 10.37 10.58
N VAL A 158 -4.86 10.92 11.37
CA VAL A 158 -5.19 11.96 12.33
C VAL A 158 -5.67 13.17 11.52
N ALA A 159 -7.00 13.37 11.48
CA ALA A 159 -7.62 14.48 10.77
C ALA A 159 -7.25 15.87 11.34
N ASP A 160 -6.45 15.89 12.39
CA ASP A 160 -5.91 17.07 13.06
C ASP A 160 -4.40 17.15 12.82
N LEU A 161 -3.97 17.15 11.53
CA LEU A 161 -2.67 17.73 11.23
C LEU A 161 -2.76 19.20 11.63
N PRO A 162 -1.86 19.69 12.51
CA PRO A 162 -1.77 21.13 12.72
C PRO A 162 -1.64 21.79 11.35
N PRO A 163 -2.22 22.99 11.16
CA PRO A 163 -2.11 23.70 9.90
C PRO A 163 -0.63 23.72 9.49
N LEU A 164 -0.36 23.53 8.20
CA LEU A 164 0.96 23.47 7.54
C LEU A 164 1.98 24.57 7.93
N THR A 165 1.63 25.44 8.85
CA THR A 165 2.44 26.51 9.42
C THR A 165 3.44 26.04 10.47
N ASP A 166 3.37 24.78 10.94
CA ASP A 166 4.32 24.25 11.93
C ASP A 166 5.44 23.47 11.21
N PRO A 167 6.69 23.99 11.13
CA PRO A 167 7.78 23.40 10.34
C PRO A 167 8.18 21.98 10.76
N GLY A 168 7.69 21.48 11.93
CA GLY A 168 7.96 20.14 12.45
C GLY A 168 6.83 19.12 12.25
N ALA A 169 5.67 19.52 11.71
CA ALA A 169 4.46 18.71 11.70
C ALA A 169 4.18 17.97 10.39
N LEU A 170 5.10 17.99 9.39
CA LEU A 170 4.91 17.31 8.11
C LEU A 170 5.08 15.79 8.26
N LEU A 171 4.09 15.13 8.86
CA LEU A 171 3.98 13.67 8.88
C LEU A 171 3.43 13.19 7.52
N GLY A 172 4.27 12.52 6.71
CA GLY A 172 3.87 11.92 5.45
C GLY A 172 4.77 12.29 4.28
N THR A 173 4.50 11.71 3.11
CA THR A 173 5.18 12.01 1.85
C THR A 173 4.33 13.02 1.07
N PRO A 174 4.56 14.35 1.21
CA PRO A 174 3.65 15.41 0.75
C PRO A 174 3.40 15.38 -0.76
N GLN A 175 4.32 14.79 -1.52
CA GLN A 175 4.26 14.71 -2.98
C GLN A 175 3.09 13.90 -3.53
N PHE A 176 2.32 13.19 -2.69
CA PHE A 176 1.15 12.41 -3.11
C PHE A 176 -0.16 12.97 -2.54
N MET A 177 -0.12 14.12 -1.86
CA MET A 177 -1.31 14.76 -1.28
C MET A 177 -2.14 15.47 -2.35
N SER A 178 -3.47 15.39 -2.21
CA SER A 178 -4.39 16.18 -3.02
C SER A 178 -4.43 17.65 -2.58
N PRO A 179 -4.84 18.59 -3.45
CA PRO A 179 -4.97 20.02 -3.10
C PRO A 179 -5.87 20.26 -1.89
N GLU A 180 -6.96 19.50 -1.76
CA GLU A 180 -7.88 19.60 -0.62
C GLU A 180 -7.26 19.10 0.68
N GLN A 181 -6.38 18.06 0.63
CA GLN A 181 -5.62 17.63 1.80
C GLN A 181 -4.65 18.71 2.28
N ILE A 182 -3.92 19.33 1.33
CA ILE A 182 -2.97 20.40 1.62
C ILE A 182 -3.67 21.61 2.26
N LYS A 183 -4.89 21.91 1.79
CA LYS A 183 -5.71 23.03 2.31
C LYS A 183 -6.44 22.70 3.60
N GLY A 184 -6.39 21.48 4.10
CA GLY A 184 -7.17 21.04 5.26
C GLY A 184 -8.69 21.02 4.99
N ASN A 185 -9.11 20.94 3.75
CA ASN A 185 -10.51 20.86 3.37
C ASN A 185 -11.08 19.45 3.59
N ARG A 186 -12.41 19.33 3.53
CA ARG A 186 -13.08 18.03 3.61
C ARG A 186 -12.62 17.12 2.47
N LEU A 187 -12.13 15.93 2.80
CA LEU A 187 -11.74 14.92 1.85
C LEU A 187 -12.97 14.15 1.33
N THR A 188 -12.86 13.73 0.08
CA THR A 188 -13.84 12.89 -0.61
C THR A 188 -13.14 11.74 -1.33
N PHE A 189 -13.87 10.83 -1.94
CA PHE A 189 -13.31 9.78 -2.79
C PHE A 189 -12.44 10.32 -3.93
N ALA A 190 -12.77 11.52 -4.43
CA ALA A 190 -11.97 12.20 -5.45
C ALA A 190 -10.56 12.59 -4.96
N SER A 191 -10.32 12.66 -3.63
CA SER A 191 -8.98 12.90 -3.09
C SER A 191 -8.05 11.74 -3.37
N ASP A 192 -8.55 10.50 -3.26
CA ASP A 192 -7.79 9.29 -3.59
C ASP A 192 -7.50 9.20 -5.09
N VAL A 193 -8.42 9.69 -5.94
CA VAL A 193 -8.23 9.76 -7.40
C VAL A 193 -7.08 10.69 -7.77
N PHE A 194 -6.91 11.80 -7.07
CA PHE A 194 -5.75 12.67 -7.27
C PHE A 194 -4.44 11.95 -6.91
N SER A 195 -4.41 11.31 -5.74
CA SER A 195 -3.25 10.51 -5.31
C SER A 195 -2.95 9.34 -6.26
N PHE A 196 -3.99 8.68 -6.80
CA PHE A 196 -3.88 7.67 -7.85
C PHE A 196 -3.17 8.22 -9.10
N GLY A 197 -3.57 9.39 -9.59
CA GLY A 197 -2.91 10.05 -10.72
C GLY A 197 -1.42 10.33 -10.45
N LEU A 198 -1.10 10.76 -9.23
CA LEU A 198 0.30 10.98 -8.81
C LEU A 198 1.11 9.67 -8.74
N VAL A 199 0.50 8.57 -8.28
CA VAL A 199 1.15 7.26 -8.26
C VAL A 199 1.46 6.79 -9.66
N LEU A 200 0.53 6.90 -10.61
CA LEU A 200 0.77 6.53 -12.01
C LEU A 200 1.85 7.41 -12.66
N ALA A 201 1.78 8.73 -12.46
CA ALA A 201 2.82 9.65 -12.95
C ALA A 201 4.20 9.27 -12.39
N TYR A 202 4.32 9.09 -11.08
CA TYR A 202 5.56 8.66 -10.43
C TYR A 202 6.11 7.38 -11.05
N THR A 203 5.26 6.40 -11.28
CA THR A 203 5.67 5.09 -11.81
C THR A 203 6.21 5.17 -13.23
N ALA A 204 5.67 6.08 -14.03
CA ALA A 204 6.08 6.29 -15.42
C ALA A 204 7.25 7.26 -15.58
N ILE A 205 7.44 8.20 -14.64
CA ILE A 205 8.43 9.27 -14.74
C ILE A 205 9.63 9.03 -13.80
N GLY A 206 9.43 8.29 -12.70
CA GLY A 206 10.42 8.06 -11.64
C GLY A 206 10.52 9.19 -10.63
N GLY A 207 9.62 10.18 -10.70
CA GLY A 207 9.61 11.36 -9.83
C GLY A 207 8.25 12.05 -9.78
N SER A 208 8.19 13.16 -9.05
CA SER A 208 6.99 13.98 -8.99
C SER A 208 6.73 14.71 -10.32
N PRO A 209 5.51 14.69 -10.87
CA PRO A 209 5.16 15.47 -12.06
C PRO A 209 5.19 17.00 -11.80
N PHE A 210 5.30 17.41 -10.54
CA PHE A 210 5.50 18.81 -10.16
C PHE A 210 6.99 19.19 -9.99
N GLY A 211 7.90 18.32 -10.42
CA GLY A 211 9.35 18.52 -10.41
C GLY A 211 10.00 18.32 -9.03
N PRO A 212 11.32 18.47 -8.96
CA PRO A 212 12.08 18.32 -7.71
C PRO A 212 11.95 19.58 -6.85
N GLY A 213 12.13 19.42 -5.54
CA GLY A 213 12.14 20.54 -4.59
C GLY A 213 11.92 20.10 -3.15
N SER A 214 11.96 21.07 -2.24
CA SER A 214 11.58 20.83 -0.85
C SER A 214 10.08 20.50 -0.74
N ASN A 215 9.68 19.85 0.34
CA ASN A 215 8.27 19.53 0.61
C ASN A 215 7.36 20.78 0.50
N ALA A 216 7.79 21.91 1.04
CA ALA A 216 7.04 23.17 0.96
C ALA A 216 6.88 23.68 -0.49
N GLN A 217 7.93 23.58 -1.30
CA GLN A 217 7.87 23.96 -2.71
C GLN A 217 6.93 23.04 -3.50
N LEU A 218 7.01 21.73 -3.26
CA LEU A 218 6.10 20.74 -3.87
C LEU A 218 4.65 21.01 -3.55
N LEU A 219 4.33 21.26 -2.28
CA LEU A 219 2.97 21.59 -1.86
C LEU A 219 2.43 22.85 -2.55
N LEU A 220 3.25 23.90 -2.67
CA LEU A 220 2.88 25.11 -3.40
C LEU A 220 2.62 24.84 -4.89
N ARG A 221 3.45 24.02 -5.54
CA ARG A 221 3.28 23.65 -6.95
C ARG A 221 2.00 22.83 -7.15
N ILE A 222 1.75 21.83 -6.31
CA ILE A 222 0.50 21.06 -6.36
C ILE A 222 -0.73 21.98 -6.28
N LEU A 223 -0.66 23.05 -5.51
CA LEU A 223 -1.77 23.99 -5.35
C LEU A 223 -1.93 24.94 -6.55
N HIS A 224 -0.84 25.34 -7.22
CA HIS A 224 -0.85 26.49 -8.12
C HIS A 224 -0.31 26.22 -9.52
N GLU A 225 0.46 25.15 -9.72
CA GLU A 225 1.08 24.85 -11.03
C GLU A 225 0.39 23.65 -11.69
N ASP A 226 0.56 23.50 -13.00
CA ASP A 226 0.12 22.31 -13.72
C ASP A 226 1.23 21.27 -13.72
N PRO A 227 0.89 19.95 -13.65
CA PRO A 227 1.89 18.90 -13.67
C PRO A 227 2.56 18.77 -15.05
N ASP A 228 3.86 18.51 -15.08
CA ASP A 228 4.54 18.10 -16.31
C ASP A 228 4.31 16.62 -16.59
N LEU A 229 3.50 16.34 -17.58
CA LEU A 229 3.13 15.01 -18.03
C LEU A 229 3.68 14.68 -19.42
N THR A 230 4.63 15.47 -19.92
CA THR A 230 5.15 15.35 -21.31
C THR A 230 5.82 14.00 -21.57
N ALA A 231 6.38 13.37 -20.54
CA ALA A 231 7.00 12.05 -20.63
C ALA A 231 5.99 10.89 -20.75
N LEU A 232 4.70 11.12 -20.48
CA LEU A 232 3.66 10.10 -20.59
C LEU A 232 3.16 9.97 -22.05
N PRO A 233 2.84 8.73 -22.52
CA PRO A 233 2.10 8.53 -23.76
C PRO A 233 0.74 9.26 -23.75
N GLY A 234 0.20 9.59 -24.93
CA GLY A 234 -0.95 10.47 -25.07
C GLY A 234 -2.18 10.05 -24.28
N ASP A 235 -2.53 8.76 -24.31
CA ASP A 235 -3.66 8.19 -23.58
C ASP A 235 -3.48 8.21 -22.06
N LEU A 236 -2.31 7.76 -21.57
CA LEU A 236 -1.96 7.84 -20.15
C LEU A 236 -1.85 9.29 -19.67
N ARG A 237 -1.34 10.18 -20.52
CA ARG A 237 -1.27 11.62 -20.22
C ARG A 237 -2.65 12.21 -19.99
N GLN A 238 -3.62 11.90 -20.85
CA GLN A 238 -4.99 12.38 -20.70
C GLN A 238 -5.66 11.85 -19.44
N LEU A 239 -5.49 10.55 -19.15
CA LEU A 239 -6.04 9.91 -17.96
C LEU A 239 -5.45 10.52 -16.69
N VAL A 240 -4.12 10.63 -16.61
CA VAL A 240 -3.45 11.20 -15.45
C VAL A 240 -3.80 12.68 -15.28
N ALA A 241 -3.87 13.46 -16.37
CA ALA A 241 -4.27 14.86 -16.32
C ALA A 241 -5.71 15.02 -15.76
N ALA A 242 -6.64 14.14 -16.14
CA ALA A 242 -7.98 14.15 -15.60
C ALA A 242 -8.00 13.81 -14.08
N CYS A 243 -7.20 12.86 -13.64
CA CYS A 243 -7.05 12.55 -12.21
C CYS A 243 -6.50 13.74 -11.42
N LEU A 244 -5.56 14.50 -12.00
CA LEU A 244 -4.89 15.64 -11.38
C LEU A 244 -5.65 16.96 -11.53
N ALA A 245 -6.92 16.94 -11.95
CA ALA A 245 -7.76 18.13 -11.97
C ALA A 245 -7.82 18.77 -10.58
N ARG A 246 -7.63 20.11 -10.52
CA ARG A 246 -7.62 20.83 -9.23
C ARG A 246 -8.94 20.77 -8.48
N ARG A 247 -10.06 20.73 -9.20
CA ARG A 247 -11.41 20.61 -8.65
C ARG A 247 -11.78 19.14 -8.51
N PRO A 248 -12.10 18.67 -7.29
CA PRO A 248 -12.44 17.25 -7.07
C PRO A 248 -13.58 16.72 -7.95
N GLU A 249 -14.58 17.58 -8.23
CA GLU A 249 -15.75 17.24 -9.03
C GLU A 249 -15.47 17.04 -10.53
N GLN A 250 -14.28 17.41 -10.99
CA GLN A 250 -13.82 17.23 -12.38
C GLN A 250 -13.05 15.94 -12.58
N ARG A 251 -12.71 15.24 -11.50
CA ARG A 251 -11.94 13.99 -11.55
C ARG A 251 -12.86 12.83 -11.89
N PRO A 252 -12.39 11.86 -12.71
CA PRO A 252 -13.17 10.68 -13.04
C PRO A 252 -13.42 9.81 -11.78
N SER A 253 -14.44 8.95 -11.85
CA SER A 253 -14.62 7.93 -10.82
C SER A 253 -13.61 6.79 -11.00
N PRO A 254 -13.31 5.98 -9.96
CA PRO A 254 -12.48 4.80 -10.13
C PRO A 254 -13.02 3.80 -11.16
N SER A 255 -14.34 3.71 -11.35
CA SER A 255 -14.95 2.87 -12.39
C SER A 255 -14.65 3.38 -13.79
N ASP A 256 -14.75 4.71 -14.02
CA ASP A 256 -14.40 5.31 -15.32
C ASP A 256 -12.91 5.12 -15.63
N LEU A 257 -12.04 5.17 -14.61
CA LEU A 257 -10.61 4.90 -14.75
C LEU A 257 -10.36 3.45 -15.17
N LEU A 258 -11.01 2.49 -14.52
CA LEU A 258 -10.90 1.08 -14.84
C LEU A 258 -11.35 0.81 -16.27
N ASP A 259 -12.51 1.33 -16.68
CA ASP A 259 -13.03 1.18 -18.05
C ASP A 259 -12.06 1.75 -19.09
N THR A 260 -11.48 2.93 -18.82
CA THR A 260 -10.50 3.57 -19.70
C THR A 260 -9.23 2.73 -19.85
N LEU A 261 -8.71 2.21 -18.72
CA LEU A 261 -7.48 1.41 -18.71
C LEU A 261 -7.70 0.04 -19.38
N ALA A 262 -8.85 -0.59 -19.15
CA ALA A 262 -9.20 -1.88 -19.74
C ALA A 262 -9.41 -1.79 -21.25
N ALA A 263 -10.02 -0.70 -21.75
CA ALA A 263 -10.27 -0.52 -23.19
C ALA A 263 -8.98 -0.45 -24.03
N VAL A 264 -7.87 0.03 -23.45
CA VAL A 264 -6.57 0.14 -24.14
C VAL A 264 -5.76 -1.15 -24.03
N THR A 265 -6.03 -1.97 -23.02
CA THR A 265 -5.33 -3.25 -22.80
C THR A 265 -5.90 -4.39 -23.63
N ALA A 266 -7.08 -4.23 -24.23
CA ALA A 266 -7.63 -5.21 -25.17
C ALA A 266 -6.85 -5.13 -26.50
N PRO A 267 -5.92 -6.07 -26.80
CA PRO A 267 -5.43 -6.19 -28.17
C PRO A 267 -6.66 -6.46 -29.04
N ASP A 268 -6.67 -5.94 -30.27
CA ASP A 268 -7.65 -6.33 -31.31
C ASP A 268 -7.98 -7.81 -31.17
N ALA A 269 -9.08 -8.10 -30.51
CA ALA A 269 -9.53 -9.46 -30.30
C ALA A 269 -10.11 -9.96 -31.59
N GLN A 270 -9.23 -10.20 -32.58
CA GLN A 270 -9.49 -11.26 -33.53
C GLN A 270 -9.64 -12.51 -32.71
N MET A 271 -10.88 -12.97 -32.60
CA MET A 271 -11.29 -14.20 -31.93
C MET A 271 -10.35 -15.36 -32.30
N VAL A 272 -9.31 -15.57 -31.49
CA VAL A 272 -8.65 -16.86 -31.45
C VAL A 272 -9.62 -17.76 -30.70
N ARG A 273 -10.41 -18.52 -31.45
CA ARG A 273 -11.20 -19.62 -30.86
C ARG A 273 -10.23 -20.48 -30.06
N PRO A 274 -10.49 -20.68 -28.75
CA PRO A 274 -9.65 -21.57 -27.98
C PRO A 274 -9.63 -22.93 -28.68
N ALA A 275 -8.43 -23.46 -28.91
CA ALA A 275 -8.26 -24.82 -29.39
C ALA A 275 -9.01 -25.77 -28.42
N PRO A 276 -9.71 -26.79 -28.91
CA PRO A 276 -10.39 -27.73 -28.03
C PRO A 276 -9.35 -28.34 -27.09
N LEU A 277 -9.68 -28.29 -25.78
CA LEU A 277 -8.85 -28.90 -24.75
C LEU A 277 -8.61 -30.38 -25.09
N PRO A 278 -7.39 -30.89 -24.96
CA PRO A 278 -7.11 -32.30 -25.13
C PRO A 278 -7.97 -33.08 -24.11
N PRO A 279 -8.45 -34.30 -24.49
CA PRO A 279 -9.27 -35.11 -23.62
C PRO A 279 -8.52 -35.32 -22.27
N VAL A 280 -9.22 -35.06 -21.18
CA VAL A 280 -8.72 -35.31 -19.84
C VAL A 280 -8.36 -36.80 -19.74
N PRO A 281 -7.13 -37.18 -19.40
CA PRO A 281 -6.78 -38.59 -19.23
C PRO A 281 -7.65 -39.15 -18.10
N THR A 282 -8.30 -40.28 -18.42
CA THR A 282 -9.10 -41.04 -17.46
C THR A 282 -8.26 -41.37 -16.25
N VAL A 283 -8.67 -40.89 -15.09
CA VAL A 283 -7.99 -41.19 -13.83
C VAL A 283 -8.00 -42.69 -13.65
N TRP A 284 -6.81 -43.30 -13.68
CA TRP A 284 -6.62 -44.68 -13.27
C TRP A 284 -6.94 -44.84 -11.79
N VAL A 285 -8.01 -45.60 -11.48
CA VAL A 285 -8.35 -46.00 -10.11
C VAL A 285 -7.63 -47.31 -9.84
N PRO A 286 -6.71 -47.39 -8.88
CA PRO A 286 -6.11 -48.67 -8.51
C PRO A 286 -7.13 -49.54 -7.81
N GLU A 287 -7.30 -50.77 -8.31
CA GLU A 287 -8.04 -51.83 -7.62
C GLU A 287 -7.38 -52.14 -6.28
N ALA A 288 -8.21 -52.22 -5.24
CA ALA A 288 -7.79 -52.60 -3.89
C ALA A 288 -7.40 -54.09 -3.87
N GLY A 289 -6.12 -54.38 -3.76
CA GLY A 289 -5.59 -55.74 -3.42
C GLY A 289 -5.46 -55.91 -1.92
N PRO A 290 -5.67 -57.12 -1.38
CA PRO A 290 -5.73 -57.35 0.06
C PRO A 290 -4.33 -57.52 0.69
N GLY A 291 -4.14 -56.90 1.83
CA GLY A 291 -3.31 -57.39 2.95
C GLY A 291 -1.79 -57.15 2.88
N GLY A 292 -1.27 -56.45 3.87
CA GLY A 292 0.17 -56.47 4.17
C GLY A 292 0.57 -55.34 5.12
N THR A 293 0.64 -55.64 6.41
CA THR A 293 1.33 -54.87 7.44
C THR A 293 2.79 -54.68 7.09
N ASP A 294 3.37 -53.48 7.17
CA ASP A 294 4.53 -53.24 8.03
C ASP A 294 4.94 -51.77 8.09
N VAL A 295 5.43 -51.43 9.23
CA VAL A 295 5.93 -50.18 9.75
C VAL A 295 7.29 -49.85 9.12
N ALA A 296 7.51 -48.62 8.62
CA ALA A 296 8.84 -47.99 8.72
C ALA A 296 8.79 -46.47 8.54
N HIS A 297 9.31 -45.81 9.54
CA HIS A 297 9.74 -44.42 9.58
C HIS A 297 10.54 -44.03 8.35
N ASN A 298 10.22 -42.89 7.75
CA ASN A 298 11.28 -42.02 7.22
C ASN A 298 10.87 -40.56 7.21
N ALA A 299 11.51 -39.80 8.09
CA ALA A 299 11.52 -38.35 8.10
C ALA A 299 12.30 -37.85 6.87
N HIS A 300 11.66 -37.09 6.01
CA HIS A 300 12.36 -36.25 5.05
C HIS A 300 12.02 -34.77 5.33
N ALA A 301 13.08 -34.10 5.80
CA ALA A 301 13.14 -32.64 5.97
C ALA A 301 12.96 -31.96 4.63
N ALA A 302 12.01 -31.03 4.56
CA ALA A 302 11.94 -30.06 3.50
C ALA A 302 13.01 -28.97 3.70
N PRO A 303 13.69 -28.52 2.64
CA PRO A 303 14.71 -27.49 2.77
C PRO A 303 14.07 -26.13 3.09
N GLY A 304 14.53 -25.51 4.18
CA GLY A 304 14.22 -24.13 4.53
C GLY A 304 14.79 -23.17 3.49
N GLY A 305 13.94 -22.64 2.66
CA GLY A 305 14.29 -21.60 1.71
C GLY A 305 14.43 -20.23 2.40
N ASP A 306 15.43 -19.53 2.00
CA ASP A 306 16.00 -18.23 2.39
C ASP A 306 14.99 -17.06 2.28
N PHE A 307 13.92 -17.04 3.07
CA PHE A 307 12.95 -15.92 3.07
C PHE A 307 13.30 -14.80 4.06
N ALA A 308 14.25 -15.01 4.94
CA ALA A 308 14.58 -14.04 5.99
C ALA A 308 15.52 -12.91 5.55
N ARG A 309 16.20 -13.01 4.41
CA ARG A 309 17.21 -12.00 4.00
C ARG A 309 16.67 -10.79 3.24
N ASN A 310 15.43 -10.83 2.77
CA ASN A 310 14.86 -9.69 2.03
C ASN A 310 14.07 -8.69 2.88
N ALA A 311 13.87 -8.95 4.16
CA ALA A 311 13.13 -8.03 5.05
C ALA A 311 13.99 -6.87 5.59
N HIS A 312 15.31 -6.96 5.55
CA HIS A 312 16.22 -5.94 6.12
C HIS A 312 16.55 -4.75 5.21
N ALA A 313 16.16 -4.77 3.93
CA ALA A 313 16.51 -3.70 2.99
C ALA A 313 15.51 -2.51 2.96
N VAL A 314 14.47 -2.52 3.79
CA VAL A 314 13.28 -1.65 3.64
C VAL A 314 13.36 -0.32 4.38
N LEU A 315 14.35 -0.07 5.24
CA LEU A 315 14.18 0.98 6.27
C LEU A 315 15.21 2.10 6.35
N ASP A 316 16.13 2.29 5.41
CA ASP A 316 17.27 3.21 5.70
C ASP A 316 17.25 4.58 4.99
N ASP A 317 16.27 4.96 4.18
CA ASP A 317 16.34 6.22 3.41
C ASP A 317 15.20 7.24 3.62
N GLY A 318 14.45 7.16 4.70
CA GLY A 318 13.36 8.13 4.98
C GLY A 318 13.60 9.08 6.15
N LEU A 319 14.68 8.96 6.91
CA LEU A 319 14.85 9.66 8.20
C LEU A 319 16.20 10.36 8.42
N THR A 320 17.12 10.42 7.45
CA THR A 320 18.47 10.94 7.69
C THR A 320 18.77 12.34 7.16
N ASP A 321 17.82 13.07 6.57
CA ASP A 321 18.09 14.44 6.06
C ASP A 321 17.63 15.58 6.98
N ALA A 322 17.33 15.33 8.25
CA ALA A 322 16.92 16.40 9.18
C ALA A 322 17.87 16.67 10.36
N LEU A 323 19.05 16.06 10.45
CA LEU A 323 19.94 16.22 11.60
C LEU A 323 21.43 16.31 11.26
N VAL A 324 21.81 17.06 10.24
CA VAL A 324 23.21 17.52 10.06
C VAL A 324 23.21 18.94 9.51
N ILE A 325 22.79 19.92 10.28
CA ILE A 325 23.27 21.32 10.24
C ILE A 325 22.96 21.93 11.62
N GLU A 326 23.81 21.67 12.59
CA GLU A 326 24.08 22.61 13.69
C GLU A 326 25.14 22.07 14.65
N ALA A 327 26.36 21.98 14.17
CA ALA A 327 27.55 21.87 15.04
C ALA A 327 28.81 22.42 14.32
N ALA A 328 28.76 23.68 13.92
CA ALA A 328 29.97 24.40 13.54
C ALA A 328 29.72 25.91 13.61
N ARG A 329 29.64 26.45 14.81
CA ARG A 329 29.91 27.88 15.14
C ARG A 329 29.82 28.06 16.64
N HIS A 330 30.88 27.69 17.36
CA HIS A 330 31.35 28.36 18.54
C HIS A 330 32.72 27.78 18.88
N ASP A 331 33.72 28.40 18.30
CA ASP A 331 35.05 28.67 18.91
C ASP A 331 35.78 29.64 17.97
N GLY A 332 35.94 30.86 18.46
CA GLY A 332 36.68 31.92 17.83
C GLY A 332 36.22 33.29 18.29
#